data_e4c3736143220c068bea7281cf710dd3
#
_entry.id   e4c3736143220c068bea7281cf710dd3
#
_cell.length_a   1.000
_cell.length_b   1.000
_cell.length_c   1.000
_cell.angle_alpha   90.00
_cell.angle_beta   90.00
_cell.angle_gamma   90.00
#
_symmetry.space_group_name_H-M   'P 1'
#
loop_
_entity.id
_entity.type
_entity.pdbx_description
1 polymer ?
#
loop_
_entity_poly.entity_id
_entity_poly.type
_entity_poly.pdbx_seq_one_letter_code
_entity_poly.pdbx_strand_id
1 'polypeptide(L)'
;MKYRTEKDTMGEVKVPYDKMWGAQTERSRRNFKIGDESSMPKEIIYAFAILKKAAAHTNFELGVLSKEKKDAISNVCDEILEKKYDEQFPLVIWQTGSGTQSNM
;
A
#
# COMPACT_ATOMS: atom_id res chain seq x y z
N MET A 1 -11.59 -6.07 -19.54
CA MET A 1 -10.68 -5.41 -18.58
C MET A 1 -9.32 -6.07 -18.65
N LYS A 2 -8.28 -5.26 -18.59
CA LYS A 2 -6.91 -5.78 -18.59
C LYS A 2 -6.45 -6.08 -17.17
N TYR A 3 -5.68 -7.16 -17.04
CA TYR A 3 -5.06 -7.56 -15.79
C TYR A 3 -3.57 -7.75 -16.01
N ARG A 4 -2.80 -7.59 -14.96
CA ARG A 4 -1.41 -8.05 -14.93
C ARG A 4 -1.30 -9.18 -13.93
N THR A 5 -0.27 -10.01 -14.07
CA THR A 5 -0.01 -11.10 -13.13
C THR A 5 1.01 -10.64 -12.12
N GLU A 6 0.65 -10.71 -10.84
CA GLU A 6 1.55 -10.52 -9.72
C GLU A 6 1.74 -11.85 -9.01
N LYS A 7 2.81 -11.97 -8.24
CA LYS A 7 3.16 -13.22 -7.58
C LYS A 7 3.60 -12.98 -6.15
N ASP A 8 3.16 -13.86 -5.27
CA ASP A 8 3.64 -13.95 -3.89
C ASP A 8 3.97 -15.41 -3.56
N THR A 9 4.23 -15.73 -2.29
CA THR A 9 4.55 -17.08 -1.86
C THR A 9 3.40 -18.07 -2.03
N MET A 10 2.17 -17.58 -2.24
CA MET A 10 0.99 -18.41 -2.47
C MET A 10 0.73 -18.67 -3.96
N GLY A 11 1.54 -18.09 -4.84
CA GLY A 11 1.40 -18.26 -6.28
C GLY A 11 1.01 -16.99 -7.01
N GLU A 12 0.52 -17.16 -8.23
CA GLU A 12 0.11 -16.04 -9.08
C GLU A 12 -1.29 -15.56 -8.77
N VAL A 13 -1.50 -14.24 -8.93
CA VAL A 13 -2.81 -13.62 -8.81
C VAL A 13 -2.94 -12.52 -9.86
N LYS A 14 -4.14 -12.40 -10.42
CA LYS A 14 -4.45 -11.35 -11.40
C LYS A 14 -4.86 -10.07 -10.69
N VAL A 15 -4.19 -8.98 -11.01
CA VAL A 15 -4.46 -7.65 -10.47
C VAL A 15 -4.92 -6.75 -11.61
N PRO A 16 -5.96 -5.91 -11.42
CA PRO A 16 -6.36 -4.97 -12.46
C PRO A 16 -5.16 -4.14 -12.93
N TYR A 17 -5.01 -4.03 -14.24
CA TYR A 17 -3.80 -3.47 -14.86
C TYR A 17 -3.52 -2.02 -14.42
N ASP A 18 -4.57 -1.24 -14.20
CA ASP A 18 -4.48 0.18 -13.84
C ASP A 18 -4.29 0.44 -12.35
N LYS A 19 -4.22 -0.61 -11.52
CA LYS A 19 -4.08 -0.47 -10.07
C LYS A 19 -2.64 -0.68 -9.65
N MET A 20 -2.24 0.00 -8.58
CA MET A 20 -0.85 0.01 -8.11
C MET A 20 -0.55 -1.04 -7.05
N TRP A 21 -1.56 -1.62 -6.45
CA TRP A 21 -1.34 -2.62 -5.39
C TRP A 21 -0.83 -3.95 -5.95
N GLY A 22 -0.22 -4.73 -5.09
CA GLY A 22 0.36 -6.02 -5.46
C GLY A 22 -0.52 -7.21 -5.11
N ALA A 23 0.11 -8.39 -5.10
CA ALA A 23 -0.56 -9.66 -4.91
C ALA A 23 -1.27 -9.77 -3.56
N GLN A 24 -0.61 -9.39 -2.47
CA GLN A 24 -1.18 -9.54 -1.12
C GLN A 24 -2.44 -8.69 -0.94
N THR A 25 -2.40 -7.44 -1.37
CA THR A 25 -3.56 -6.56 -1.31
C THR A 25 -4.71 -7.10 -2.16
N GLU A 26 -4.42 -7.61 -3.35
CA GLU A 26 -5.47 -8.19 -4.20
C GLU A 26 -6.12 -9.41 -3.54
N ARG A 27 -5.33 -10.27 -2.90
CA ARG A 27 -5.89 -11.42 -2.17
C ARG A 27 -6.78 -10.98 -1.03
N SER A 28 -6.35 -9.98 -0.26
CA SER A 28 -7.16 -9.43 0.85
C SER A 28 -8.46 -8.83 0.32
N ARG A 29 -8.40 -8.09 -0.77
CA ARG A 29 -9.58 -7.49 -1.41
C ARG A 29 -10.62 -8.54 -1.78
N ARG A 30 -10.17 -9.70 -2.27
CA ARG A 30 -11.05 -10.81 -2.66
C ARG A 30 -11.59 -11.59 -1.47
N ASN A 31 -10.78 -11.72 -0.42
CA ASN A 31 -11.13 -12.52 0.77
C ASN A 31 -12.08 -11.79 1.72
N PHE A 32 -11.97 -10.47 1.82
CA PHE A 32 -12.71 -9.68 2.81
C PHE A 32 -13.67 -8.71 2.12
N LYS A 33 -14.73 -9.28 1.55
CA LYS A 33 -15.81 -8.49 0.90
C LYS A 33 -16.90 -8.14 1.92
N ILE A 34 -16.50 -7.45 2.98
CA ILE A 34 -17.36 -7.08 4.10
C ILE A 34 -17.41 -5.54 4.15
N GLY A 35 -18.59 -4.99 3.92
CA GLY A 35 -18.76 -3.53 3.87
C GLY A 35 -18.26 -2.94 2.55
N ASP A 36 -18.04 -1.64 2.56
CA ASP A 36 -17.62 -0.92 1.37
C ASP A 36 -16.13 -1.03 1.14
N GLU A 37 -15.72 -1.21 -0.12
CA GLU A 37 -14.31 -1.10 -0.50
C GLU A 37 -13.77 0.28 -0.15
N SER A 38 -12.47 0.35 0.08
CA SER A 38 -11.79 1.61 0.43
C SER A 38 -12.34 2.25 1.71
N SER A 39 -12.83 1.43 2.63
CA SER A 39 -13.39 1.92 3.90
C SER A 39 -12.31 2.14 4.97
N MET A 40 -11.05 1.77 4.72
CA MET A 40 -9.95 2.10 5.63
C MET A 40 -9.88 3.61 5.81
N PRO A 41 -9.85 4.14 7.05
CA PRO A 41 -9.79 5.59 7.26
C PRO A 41 -8.59 6.21 6.56
N LYS A 42 -8.83 7.28 5.81
CA LYS A 42 -7.76 7.96 5.06
C LYS A 42 -6.71 8.57 5.98
N GLU A 43 -7.11 8.96 7.19
CA GLU A 43 -6.19 9.47 8.20
C GLU A 43 -5.11 8.46 8.54
N ILE A 44 -5.45 7.17 8.60
CA ILE A 44 -4.47 6.08 8.83
C ILE A 44 -3.53 5.97 7.63
N ILE A 45 -4.05 6.02 6.42
CA ILE A 45 -3.26 5.94 5.20
C ILE A 45 -2.26 7.09 5.14
N TYR A 46 -2.71 8.30 5.41
CA TYR A 46 -1.84 9.48 5.41
C TYR A 46 -0.81 9.45 6.54
N ALA A 47 -1.20 8.95 7.71
CA ALA A 47 -0.26 8.75 8.81
C ALA A 47 0.85 7.76 8.45
N PHE A 48 0.51 6.67 7.76
CA PHE A 48 1.51 5.72 7.26
C PHE A 48 2.42 6.38 6.21
N ALA A 49 1.89 7.23 5.35
CA ALA A 49 2.72 7.93 4.37
C ALA A 49 3.76 8.81 5.06
N ILE A 50 3.37 9.54 6.10
CA ILE A 50 4.30 10.34 6.90
C ILE A 50 5.34 9.45 7.57
N LEU A 51 4.91 8.35 8.18
CA LEU A 51 5.79 7.41 8.87
C LEU A 51 6.80 6.78 7.91
N LYS A 52 6.34 6.29 6.76
CA LYS A 52 7.20 5.65 5.76
C LYS A 52 8.20 6.64 5.17
N LYS A 53 7.79 7.88 4.95
CA LYS A 53 8.70 8.94 4.50
C LYS A 53 9.79 9.20 5.53
N ALA A 54 9.43 9.36 6.80
CA ALA A 54 10.39 9.58 7.87
C ALA A 54 11.35 8.39 7.99
N ALA A 55 10.85 7.15 7.90
CA ALA A 55 11.66 5.96 7.95
C ALA A 55 12.65 5.89 6.78
N ALA A 56 12.22 6.26 5.57
CA ALA A 56 13.09 6.26 4.39
C ALA A 56 14.25 7.24 4.57
N HIS A 57 14.00 8.44 5.06
CA HIS A 57 15.03 9.43 5.31
C HIS A 57 16.00 8.98 6.41
N THR A 58 15.49 8.43 7.51
CA THR A 58 16.31 7.92 8.60
C THR A 58 17.19 6.76 8.13
N ASN A 59 16.64 5.81 7.40
CA ASN A 59 17.39 4.65 6.92
C ASN A 59 18.44 5.06 5.89
N PHE A 60 18.18 6.08 5.10
CA PHE A 60 19.18 6.65 4.21
C PHE A 60 20.36 7.24 5.01
N GLU A 61 20.07 8.04 6.03
CA GLU A 61 21.12 8.63 6.88
C GLU A 61 21.94 7.57 7.61
N LEU A 62 21.31 6.45 7.99
CA LEU A 62 21.99 5.33 8.63
C LEU A 62 22.78 4.46 7.64
N GLY A 63 22.73 4.75 6.35
CA GLY A 63 23.47 4.03 5.33
C GLY A 63 22.88 2.68 4.93
N VAL A 64 21.66 2.37 5.35
CA VAL A 64 21.01 1.07 5.05
C VAL A 64 19.99 1.15 3.91
N LEU A 65 19.74 2.34 3.36
CA LEU A 65 18.86 2.54 2.23
C LEU A 65 19.54 3.46 1.21
N SER A 66 19.52 3.08 -0.06
CA SER A 66 20.13 3.89 -1.12
C SER A 66 19.38 5.21 -1.31
N LYS A 67 20.08 6.23 -1.83
CA LYS A 67 19.48 7.51 -2.14
C LYS A 67 18.34 7.37 -3.16
N GLU A 68 18.53 6.54 -4.18
CA GLU A 68 17.54 6.28 -5.20
C GLU A 68 16.22 5.76 -4.61
N LYS A 69 16.32 4.76 -3.74
CA LYS A 69 15.13 4.20 -3.08
C LYS A 69 14.51 5.19 -2.10
N LYS A 70 15.32 5.92 -1.34
CA LYS A 70 14.82 6.95 -0.42
C LYS A 70 14.03 8.02 -1.18
N ASP A 71 14.57 8.50 -2.29
CA ASP A 71 13.91 9.53 -3.09
C ASP A 71 12.59 9.02 -3.69
N ALA A 72 12.57 7.79 -4.20
CA ALA A 72 11.36 7.19 -4.76
C ALA A 72 10.26 7.05 -3.70
N ILE A 73 10.61 6.53 -2.52
CA ILE A 73 9.66 6.36 -1.41
C ILE A 73 9.14 7.72 -0.95
N SER A 74 10.02 8.70 -0.77
CA SER A 74 9.65 10.03 -0.31
C SER A 74 8.70 10.72 -1.29
N ASN A 75 8.97 10.62 -2.59
CA ASN A 75 8.13 11.23 -3.62
C ASN A 75 6.74 10.60 -3.65
N VAL A 76 6.64 9.27 -3.56
CA VAL A 76 5.36 8.57 -3.53
C VAL A 76 4.57 8.95 -2.27
N CYS A 77 5.23 9.04 -1.13
CA CYS A 77 4.58 9.46 0.11
C CYS A 77 4.00 10.86 0.00
N ASP A 78 4.73 11.80 -0.61
CA ASP A 78 4.24 13.14 -0.86
C ASP A 78 3.01 13.14 -1.76
N GLU A 79 3.02 12.33 -2.82
CA GLU A 79 1.88 12.21 -3.72
C GLU A 79 0.64 11.60 -3.03
N ILE A 80 0.84 10.63 -2.13
CA ILE A 80 -0.23 10.07 -1.32
C ILE A 80 -0.85 11.16 -0.44
N LEU A 81 -0.01 11.97 0.20
CA LEU A 81 -0.46 13.08 1.05
C LEU A 81 -1.19 14.18 0.26
N GLU A 82 -0.88 14.32 -1.03
CA GLU A 82 -1.60 15.20 -1.94
C GLU A 82 -2.92 14.60 -2.46
N LYS A 83 -3.29 13.43 -1.97
CA LYS A 83 -4.53 12.71 -2.31
C LYS A 83 -4.61 12.23 -3.75
N LYS A 84 -3.46 12.05 -4.41
CA LYS A 84 -3.42 11.59 -5.80
C LYS A 84 -3.79 10.13 -5.97
N TYR A 85 -3.66 9.32 -4.92
CA TYR A 85 -3.82 7.86 -4.98
C TYR A 85 -4.87 7.33 -4.02
N ASP A 86 -5.87 8.13 -3.65
CA ASP A 86 -6.89 7.69 -2.69
C ASP A 86 -7.60 6.40 -3.12
N GLU A 87 -7.81 6.20 -4.42
CA GLU A 87 -8.44 5.00 -4.96
C GLU A 87 -7.53 3.78 -5.02
N GLN A 88 -6.24 3.92 -4.68
CA GLN A 88 -5.29 2.81 -4.68
C GLN A 88 -5.24 2.06 -3.35
N PHE A 89 -6.13 2.38 -2.42
CA PHE A 89 -6.21 1.76 -1.10
C PHE A 89 -7.59 1.10 -0.94
N PRO A 90 -7.77 -0.11 -1.53
CA PRO A 90 -9.11 -0.69 -1.68
C PRO A 90 -9.59 -1.48 -0.47
N LEU A 91 -8.75 -1.69 0.55
CA LEU A 91 -9.07 -2.61 1.62
C LEU A 91 -10.13 -2.06 2.56
N VAL A 92 -10.85 -2.99 3.20
CA VAL A 92 -11.90 -2.67 4.16
C VAL A 92 -11.31 -2.54 5.56
N ILE A 93 -12.09 -1.94 6.47
CA ILE A 93 -11.65 -1.79 7.87
C ILE A 93 -11.61 -3.12 8.63
N TRP A 94 -12.31 -4.13 8.14
CA TRP A 94 -12.41 -5.44 8.80
C TRP A 94 -11.12 -6.23 8.59
N GLN A 95 -10.41 -6.49 9.66
CA GLN A 95 -9.12 -7.18 9.63
C GLN A 95 -8.89 -7.94 10.92
N THR A 96 -7.83 -8.73 10.96
CA THR A 96 -7.42 -9.44 12.19
C THR A 96 -7.00 -8.43 13.25
N GLY A 97 -7.04 -8.85 14.51
CA GLY A 97 -6.64 -7.99 15.62
C GLY A 97 -5.17 -7.54 15.58
N SER A 98 -4.34 -8.20 14.78
CA SER A 98 -2.95 -7.81 14.60
C SER A 98 -2.77 -6.50 13.82
N GLY A 99 -3.78 -6.11 13.03
CA GLY A 99 -3.73 -4.87 12.25
C GLY A 99 -2.83 -4.92 11.03
N THR A 100 -2.33 -6.08 10.64
CA THR A 100 -1.38 -6.21 9.53
C THR A 100 -1.96 -5.73 8.20
N GLN A 101 -3.27 -5.81 8.01
CA GLN A 101 -3.92 -5.34 6.78
C GLN A 101 -3.72 -3.83 6.55
N SER A 102 -3.61 -3.05 7.62
CA SER A 102 -3.36 -1.62 7.50
C SER A 102 -2.01 -1.31 6.86
N ASN A 103 -1.04 -2.20 7.02
CA ASN A 103 0.30 -2.01 6.47
C ASN A 103 0.43 -2.54 5.02
N MET A 104 -0.58 -3.19 4.54
CA MET A 104 -0.58 -3.86 3.24
C MET A 104 -0.73 -2.88 2.07
#